data_7d8ba5a084dcb4ebcf3357ad0966f99d
#
_entry.id   7d8ba5a084dcb4ebcf3357ad0966f99d
#
_cell.length_a   1.000
_cell.length_b   1.000
_cell.length_c   1.000
_cell.angle_alpha   90.00
_cell.angle_beta   90.00
_cell.angle_gamma   90.00
#
_symmetry.space_group_name_H-M   'P 1'
#
loop_
_entity.id
_entity.type
_entity.pdbx_description
1 polymer ?
#
loop_
_entity_poly.entity_id
_entity_poly.type
_entity_poly.pdbx_seq_one_letter_code
_entity_poly.pdbx_strand_id
1 'polypeptide(L)'
;MSTSTRVSLAVFSLAALAAIPAAVPASAKLTPEAMRLLNPATAFSQACGQGKKRSLLPQRIQYAMANTLPQFDSEPPLYEGLGSINFPITTKNPEAQAYFNQGLALVYGFNHQEAIRAFRAAARRDPDCAMCYWGEAYSHGSNVNAPMDPSTNEATWAALQKAVAAKDKASPRERALIEALQTRYAETPPADRSGLDKAFSAAMMKVAADYPMDNDIGVLAAESAMTSSPWDYWEPGGL
;
A
#
# COMPACT_ATOMS: atom_id res chain seq x y z
N MET A 1 -40.65 -19.36 68.55
CA MET A 1 -39.65 -20.32 68.11
C MET A 1 -38.88 -19.68 66.98
N SER A 2 -37.68 -19.20 67.27
CA SER A 2 -36.81 -18.45 66.39
C SER A 2 -35.77 -19.39 65.83
N THR A 3 -35.67 -19.53 64.48
CA THR A 3 -34.60 -20.21 63.81
C THR A 3 -33.71 -19.22 63.11
N SER A 4 -32.60 -18.93 63.72
CA SER A 4 -31.52 -18.10 63.21
C SER A 4 -30.74 -18.86 62.12
N THR A 5 -30.82 -18.40 60.86
CA THR A 5 -29.99 -18.94 59.79
C THR A 5 -28.69 -18.15 59.73
N ARG A 6 -27.58 -18.79 60.09
CA ARG A 6 -26.24 -18.23 59.96
C ARG A 6 -25.81 -18.31 58.52
N VAL A 7 -25.57 -17.15 57.88
CA VAL A 7 -24.90 -17.05 56.61
C VAL A 7 -23.41 -17.05 56.85
N SER A 8 -22.75 -18.13 56.44
CA SER A 8 -21.28 -18.21 56.39
C SER A 8 -20.75 -17.44 55.19
N LEU A 9 -20.10 -16.31 55.43
CA LEU A 9 -19.29 -15.64 54.43
C LEU A 9 -18.02 -16.48 54.19
N ALA A 10 -17.93 -17.10 53.05
CA ALA A 10 -16.68 -17.67 52.59
C ALA A 10 -15.79 -16.53 52.05
N VAL A 11 -14.73 -16.23 52.77
CA VAL A 11 -13.67 -15.32 52.36
C VAL A 11 -12.84 -16.07 51.34
N PHE A 12 -13.05 -15.77 50.05
CA PHE A 12 -12.12 -16.18 48.99
C PHE A 12 -10.90 -15.27 49.06
N SER A 13 -9.81 -15.83 49.58
CA SER A 13 -8.50 -15.21 49.53
C SER A 13 -8.05 -15.07 48.07
N LEU A 14 -8.00 -13.84 47.56
CA LEU A 14 -7.30 -13.48 46.33
C LEU A 14 -5.78 -13.57 46.56
N ALA A 15 -5.21 -14.74 46.34
CA ALA A 15 -3.77 -14.95 46.32
C ALA A 15 -3.39 -15.55 44.94
N ALA A 16 -3.55 -14.78 43.88
CA ALA A 16 -3.06 -15.13 42.56
C ALA A 16 -2.71 -13.87 41.76
N LEU A 17 -1.90 -13.01 42.35
CA LEU A 17 -1.24 -11.92 41.62
C LEU A 17 0.22 -11.91 42.04
N ALA A 18 1.06 -12.65 41.36
CA ALA A 18 2.49 -12.37 41.18
C ALA A 18 3.15 -13.45 40.33
N ALA A 19 2.76 -13.52 39.06
CA ALA A 19 3.69 -13.98 38.05
C ALA A 19 3.87 -12.80 37.06
N ILE A 20 4.52 -11.74 37.53
CA ILE A 20 5.18 -10.79 36.64
C ILE A 20 6.28 -11.61 35.99
N PRO A 21 6.26 -11.82 34.68
CA PRO A 21 7.39 -12.45 34.00
C PRO A 21 8.62 -11.60 34.30
N ALA A 22 9.68 -12.29 34.75
CA ALA A 22 10.96 -11.70 35.09
C ALA A 22 11.34 -10.67 34.04
N ALA A 23 11.75 -9.50 34.51
CA ALA A 23 12.28 -8.44 33.68
C ALA A 23 13.25 -9.03 32.65
N VAL A 24 12.99 -8.74 31.39
CA VAL A 24 13.95 -8.98 30.30
C VAL A 24 15.26 -8.38 30.77
N PRO A 25 16.34 -9.15 30.88
CA PRO A 25 17.60 -8.62 31.35
C PRO A 25 18.01 -7.45 30.49
N ALA A 26 18.23 -6.29 31.08
CA ALA A 26 18.62 -5.04 30.43
C ALA A 26 19.98 -5.12 29.70
N SER A 27 20.52 -6.32 29.50
CA SER A 27 21.81 -6.60 28.86
C SER A 27 21.75 -7.64 27.75
N ALA A 28 20.61 -7.85 27.11
CA ALA A 28 20.60 -8.59 25.85
C ALA A 28 21.38 -7.77 24.83
N LYS A 29 22.68 -8.00 24.75
CA LYS A 29 23.54 -7.41 23.72
C LYS A 29 22.99 -7.86 22.38
N LEU A 30 22.53 -6.90 21.59
CA LEU A 30 22.12 -7.14 20.22
C LEU A 30 23.26 -7.88 19.50
N THR A 31 22.92 -8.90 18.76
CA THR A 31 23.90 -9.60 17.95
C THR A 31 24.55 -8.63 16.96
N PRO A 32 25.79 -8.84 16.53
CA PRO A 32 26.44 -7.99 15.53
C PRO A 32 25.60 -7.83 14.25
N GLU A 33 24.80 -8.84 13.93
CA GLU A 33 23.88 -8.83 12.79
C GLU A 33 22.66 -7.94 13.03
N ALA A 34 22.08 -7.98 14.23
CA ALA A 34 21.01 -7.08 14.65
C ALA A 34 21.50 -5.61 14.74
N MET A 35 22.72 -5.41 15.22
CA MET A 35 23.35 -4.09 15.26
C MET A 35 23.60 -3.52 13.85
N ARG A 36 23.96 -4.37 12.87
CA ARG A 36 24.10 -3.97 11.47
C ARG A 36 22.74 -3.59 10.85
N LEU A 37 21.70 -4.31 11.19
CA LEU A 37 20.33 -4.04 10.70
C LEU A 37 19.74 -2.75 11.29
N LEU A 38 20.11 -2.42 12.53
CA LEU A 38 19.63 -1.24 13.26
C LEU A 38 20.53 -0.02 13.09
N ASN A 39 21.70 -0.14 12.48
CA ASN A 39 22.58 1.00 12.26
C ASN A 39 22.12 1.80 11.03
N PRO A 40 21.58 3.04 11.24
CA PRO A 40 21.12 3.87 10.14
C PRO A 40 22.20 4.16 9.10
N ALA A 41 23.46 4.30 9.54
CA ALA A 41 24.59 4.61 8.65
C ALA A 41 24.89 3.45 7.67
N THR A 42 24.71 2.19 8.09
CA THR A 42 24.87 1.04 7.20
C THR A 42 23.63 0.80 6.34
N ALA A 43 22.43 1.11 6.85
CA ALA A 43 21.21 1.07 6.06
C ALA A 43 21.20 2.20 5.00
N PHE A 44 21.62 3.41 5.38
CA PHE A 44 21.69 4.57 4.49
C PHE A 44 22.78 4.43 3.41
N SER A 45 23.96 3.95 3.75
CA SER A 45 25.04 3.74 2.76
C SER A 45 24.75 2.63 1.75
N GLN A 46 23.80 1.74 2.08
CA GLN A 46 23.31 0.69 1.16
C GLN A 46 22.09 1.16 0.35
N ALA A 47 21.33 2.11 0.84
CA ALA A 47 20.17 2.69 0.17
C ALA A 47 20.53 3.89 -0.72
N CYS A 48 21.51 4.71 -0.30
CA CYS A 48 21.96 5.87 -1.05
C CYS A 48 23.22 5.52 -1.84
N GLY A 49 23.03 4.86 -2.96
CA GLY A 49 23.91 4.84 -4.11
C GLY A 49 25.40 4.67 -3.89
N GLN A 50 25.84 3.44 -3.97
CA GLN A 50 27.04 3.15 -4.76
C GLN A 50 26.67 2.09 -5.79
N GLY A 51 26.75 2.46 -7.05
CA GLY A 51 26.20 1.76 -8.19
C GLY A 51 26.37 0.24 -8.15
N LYS A 52 25.33 -0.45 -8.61
CA LYS A 52 25.31 -1.84 -9.06
C LYS A 52 25.16 -2.97 -8.03
N LYS A 53 24.99 -2.73 -6.75
CA LYS A 53 24.53 -3.82 -5.85
C LYS A 53 23.15 -3.50 -5.35
N ARG A 54 22.10 -3.93 -6.08
CA ARG A 54 20.73 -3.94 -5.58
C ARG A 54 20.73 -4.53 -4.17
N SER A 55 20.41 -3.72 -3.19
CA SER A 55 20.22 -4.16 -1.81
C SER A 55 19.19 -5.30 -1.78
N LEU A 56 19.48 -6.38 -1.07
CA LEU A 56 18.50 -7.43 -0.81
C LEU A 56 17.39 -6.98 0.18
N LEU A 57 17.51 -5.76 0.70
CA LEU A 57 16.56 -5.19 1.65
C LEU A 57 15.13 -5.09 1.08
N PRO A 58 14.91 -4.63 -0.17
CA PRO A 58 13.57 -4.65 -0.77
C PRO A 58 12.98 -6.06 -0.87
N GLN A 59 13.78 -7.04 -1.25
CA GLN A 59 13.35 -8.44 -1.34
C GLN A 59 13.03 -9.03 0.03
N ARG A 60 13.81 -8.69 1.07
CA ARG A 60 13.56 -9.15 2.44
C ARG A 60 12.32 -8.49 3.05
N ILE A 61 12.11 -7.21 2.78
CA ILE A 61 10.88 -6.51 3.19
C ILE A 61 9.67 -7.11 2.47
N GLN A 62 9.73 -7.32 1.16
CA GLN A 62 8.67 -7.99 0.41
C GLN A 62 8.40 -9.39 0.94
N TYR A 63 9.44 -10.19 1.20
CA TYR A 63 9.30 -11.53 1.76
C TYR A 63 8.67 -11.50 3.16
N ALA A 64 9.09 -10.59 4.01
CA ALA A 64 8.49 -10.40 5.34
C ALA A 64 7.03 -9.97 5.24
N MET A 65 6.70 -9.01 4.38
CA MET A 65 5.33 -8.54 4.17
C MET A 65 4.44 -9.64 3.57
N ALA A 66 4.95 -10.43 2.61
CA ALA A 66 4.20 -11.51 1.99
C ALA A 66 3.91 -12.67 2.95
N ASN A 67 4.80 -12.92 3.93
CA ASN A 67 4.70 -14.09 4.82
C ASN A 67 4.19 -13.77 6.23
N THR A 68 4.12 -12.49 6.63
CA THR A 68 3.68 -12.10 7.97
C THR A 68 2.27 -11.54 8.03
N LEU A 69 1.71 -11.13 6.91
CA LEU A 69 0.33 -10.65 6.87
C LEU A 69 -0.59 -11.84 6.58
N PRO A 70 -1.56 -12.14 7.46
CA PRO A 70 -2.62 -13.07 7.12
C PRO A 70 -3.28 -12.59 5.81
N GLN A 71 -3.47 -13.49 4.86
CA GLN A 71 -4.35 -13.20 3.73
C GLN A 71 -5.76 -13.09 4.30
N PHE A 72 -6.17 -11.88 4.64
CA PHE A 72 -7.53 -11.64 5.06
C PHE A 72 -8.43 -11.63 3.82
N ASP A 73 -9.12 -12.72 3.56
CA ASP A 73 -10.18 -12.79 2.54
C ASP A 73 -11.39 -11.94 2.94
N SER A 74 -11.45 -11.50 4.20
CA SER A 74 -12.51 -10.65 4.70
C SER A 74 -12.39 -9.21 4.15
N GLU A 75 -13.54 -8.59 3.95
CA GLU A 75 -13.63 -7.18 3.60
C GLU A 75 -13.02 -6.30 4.70
N PRO A 76 -12.20 -5.29 4.37
CA PRO A 76 -11.69 -4.38 5.37
C PRO A 76 -12.82 -3.51 5.95
N PRO A 77 -12.76 -3.12 7.21
CA PRO A 77 -13.64 -2.07 7.71
C PRO A 77 -13.27 -0.71 7.09
N LEU A 78 -14.17 0.27 7.16
CA LEU A 78 -13.78 1.66 6.96
C LEU A 78 -13.04 2.12 8.22
N TYR A 79 -11.75 2.43 8.04
CA TYR A 79 -10.86 2.84 9.14
C TYR A 79 -11.06 4.31 9.49
N GLU A 80 -11.05 4.61 10.77
CA GLU A 80 -10.95 5.98 11.27
C GLU A 80 -9.48 6.44 11.32
N GLY A 81 -9.25 7.75 11.21
CA GLY A 81 -7.93 8.35 11.42
C GLY A 81 -6.95 8.27 10.25
N LEU A 82 -7.38 7.84 9.05
CA LEU A 82 -6.54 7.85 7.84
C LEU A 82 -6.39 9.23 7.19
N GLY A 83 -6.89 10.29 7.83
CA GLY A 83 -6.96 11.61 7.24
C GLY A 83 -8.19 11.81 6.34
N SER A 84 -8.21 12.91 5.60
CA SER A 84 -9.31 13.27 4.71
C SER A 84 -8.83 13.30 3.27
N ILE A 85 -8.91 12.17 2.58
CA ILE A 85 -8.75 12.11 1.12
C ILE A 85 -10.13 12.24 0.49
N ASN A 86 -10.25 13.14 -0.45
CA ASN A 86 -11.44 13.32 -1.26
C ASN A 86 -11.06 13.32 -2.74
N PHE A 87 -10.98 12.14 -3.32
CA PHE A 87 -10.73 11.94 -4.75
C PHE A 87 -12.04 11.51 -5.41
N PRO A 88 -12.79 12.43 -6.02
CA PRO A 88 -14.08 12.11 -6.62
C PRO A 88 -13.92 11.11 -7.77
N ILE A 89 -14.76 10.07 -7.75
CA ILE A 89 -14.86 9.08 -8.81
C ILE A 89 -16.28 8.97 -9.35
N THR A 90 -16.41 8.49 -10.57
CA THR A 90 -17.73 8.24 -11.17
C THR A 90 -18.35 7.01 -10.54
N THR A 91 -19.18 7.23 -9.53
CA THR A 91 -20.00 6.23 -8.86
C THR A 91 -21.25 6.88 -8.28
N LYS A 92 -22.36 6.12 -8.19
CA LYS A 92 -23.57 6.52 -7.47
C LYS A 92 -23.63 5.94 -6.05
N ASN A 93 -22.67 5.07 -5.71
CA ASN A 93 -22.64 4.40 -4.42
C ASN A 93 -21.68 5.13 -3.46
N PRO A 94 -22.17 5.77 -2.39
CA PRO A 94 -21.34 6.51 -1.46
C PRO A 94 -20.34 5.62 -0.70
N GLU A 95 -20.65 4.35 -0.48
CA GLU A 95 -19.71 3.42 0.15
C GLU A 95 -18.57 3.04 -0.81
N ALA A 96 -18.86 2.90 -2.13
CA ALA A 96 -17.80 2.68 -3.12
C ALA A 96 -16.83 3.87 -3.13
N GLN A 97 -17.34 5.11 -3.07
CA GLN A 97 -16.51 6.31 -2.94
C GLN A 97 -15.68 6.30 -1.65
N ALA A 98 -16.28 5.91 -0.52
CA ALA A 98 -15.58 5.86 0.77
C ALA A 98 -14.44 4.84 0.75
N TYR A 99 -14.71 3.63 0.26
CA TYR A 99 -13.68 2.60 0.12
C TYR A 99 -12.59 2.96 -0.89
N PHE A 100 -12.93 3.67 -1.96
CA PHE A 100 -11.95 4.19 -2.90
C PHE A 100 -11.01 5.19 -2.23
N ASN A 101 -11.57 6.17 -1.50
CA ASN A 101 -10.78 7.15 -0.76
C ASN A 101 -9.87 6.49 0.29
N GLN A 102 -10.39 5.48 1.01
CA GLN A 102 -9.59 4.68 1.92
C GLN A 102 -8.44 3.95 1.20
N GLY A 103 -8.72 3.32 0.06
CA GLY A 103 -7.71 2.65 -0.75
C GLY A 103 -6.59 3.61 -1.14
N LEU A 104 -6.93 4.81 -1.58
CA LEU A 104 -5.95 5.83 -1.98
C LEU A 104 -5.13 6.33 -0.78
N ALA A 105 -5.77 6.54 0.38
CA ALA A 105 -5.06 6.89 1.63
C ALA A 105 -4.03 5.82 2.02
N LEU A 106 -4.40 4.55 1.88
CA LEU A 106 -3.53 3.42 2.19
C LEU A 106 -2.38 3.28 1.18
N VAL A 107 -2.62 3.58 -0.11
CA VAL A 107 -1.54 3.66 -1.12
C VAL A 107 -0.53 4.72 -0.72
N TYR A 108 -0.97 5.93 -0.38
CA TYR A 108 -0.08 7.00 0.06
C TYR A 108 0.65 6.67 1.37
N GLY A 109 0.05 5.83 2.21
CA GLY A 109 0.67 5.27 3.41
C GLY A 109 1.54 4.03 3.15
N PHE A 110 1.78 3.64 1.90
CA PHE A 110 2.53 2.43 1.50
C PHE A 110 1.94 1.11 2.00
N ASN A 111 0.67 1.09 2.42
CA ASN A 111 -0.04 -0.12 2.79
C ASN A 111 -0.82 -0.70 1.60
N HIS A 112 -0.08 -1.11 0.57
CA HIS A 112 -0.66 -1.51 -0.73
C HIS A 112 -1.57 -2.73 -0.63
N GLN A 113 -1.27 -3.70 0.24
CA GLN A 113 -2.12 -4.88 0.41
C GLN A 113 -3.50 -4.53 0.94
N GLU A 114 -3.57 -3.65 1.93
CA GLU A 114 -4.84 -3.20 2.48
C GLU A 114 -5.56 -2.23 1.53
N ALA A 115 -4.81 -1.44 0.74
CA ALA A 115 -5.36 -0.63 -0.33
C ALA A 115 -6.09 -1.48 -1.38
N ILE A 116 -5.49 -2.58 -1.82
CA ILE A 116 -6.09 -3.54 -2.76
C ILE A 116 -7.42 -4.08 -2.20
N ARG A 117 -7.45 -4.44 -0.91
CA ARG A 117 -8.68 -4.91 -0.25
C ARG A 117 -9.77 -3.83 -0.26
N ALA A 118 -9.40 -2.58 0.01
CA ALA A 118 -10.33 -1.44 -0.02
C ALA A 118 -10.86 -1.19 -1.43
N PHE A 119 -10.02 -1.18 -2.47
CA PHE A 119 -10.46 -1.02 -3.85
C PHE A 119 -11.36 -2.17 -4.33
N ARG A 120 -11.06 -3.41 -3.92
CA ARG A 120 -11.94 -4.55 -4.17
C ARG A 120 -13.29 -4.40 -3.45
N ALA A 121 -13.31 -3.85 -2.25
CA ALA A 121 -14.55 -3.54 -1.54
C ALA A 121 -15.36 -2.47 -2.26
N ALA A 122 -14.71 -1.43 -2.80
CA ALA A 122 -15.35 -0.43 -3.65
C ALA A 122 -15.94 -1.04 -4.92
N ALA A 123 -15.17 -1.89 -5.63
CA ALA A 123 -15.62 -2.57 -6.84
C ALA A 123 -16.81 -3.54 -6.61
N ARG A 124 -16.87 -4.18 -5.44
CA ARG A 124 -18.03 -5.02 -5.07
C ARG A 124 -19.32 -4.19 -4.89
N ARG A 125 -19.20 -2.97 -4.40
CA ARG A 125 -20.32 -2.04 -4.19
C ARG A 125 -20.81 -1.39 -5.47
N ASP A 126 -19.89 -1.19 -6.41
CA ASP A 126 -20.20 -0.65 -7.73
C ASP A 126 -19.34 -1.36 -8.80
N PRO A 127 -19.85 -2.45 -9.39
CA PRO A 127 -19.13 -3.19 -10.43
C PRO A 127 -18.89 -2.39 -11.73
N ASP A 128 -19.58 -1.28 -11.91
CA ASP A 128 -19.40 -0.37 -13.06
C ASP A 128 -18.35 0.72 -12.79
N CYS A 129 -17.82 0.79 -11.58
CA CYS A 129 -16.81 1.77 -11.17
C CYS A 129 -15.44 1.45 -11.78
N ALA A 130 -15.11 2.11 -12.89
CA ALA A 130 -13.83 1.94 -13.57
C ALA A 130 -12.63 2.27 -12.66
N MET A 131 -12.74 3.34 -11.87
CA MET A 131 -11.67 3.78 -10.96
C MET A 131 -11.43 2.81 -9.81
N CYS A 132 -12.44 2.05 -9.38
CA CYS A 132 -12.27 1.03 -8.35
C CYS A 132 -11.32 -0.08 -8.81
N TYR A 133 -11.42 -0.51 -10.05
CA TYR A 133 -10.49 -1.45 -10.68
C TYR A 133 -9.14 -0.82 -11.01
N TRP A 134 -9.14 0.47 -11.41
CA TRP A 134 -7.92 1.24 -11.59
C TRP A 134 -7.08 1.28 -10.31
N GLY A 135 -7.72 1.56 -9.17
CA GLY A 135 -7.05 1.61 -7.86
C GLY A 135 -6.44 0.27 -7.46
N GLU A 136 -7.15 -0.85 -7.70
CA GLU A 136 -6.60 -2.19 -7.49
C GLU A 136 -5.37 -2.43 -8.35
N ALA A 137 -5.46 -2.20 -9.67
CA ALA A 137 -4.34 -2.39 -10.59
C ALA A 137 -3.16 -1.47 -10.24
N TYR A 138 -3.41 -0.19 -9.93
CA TYR A 138 -2.40 0.77 -9.53
C TYR A 138 -1.60 0.32 -8.31
N SER A 139 -2.30 -0.25 -7.31
CA SER A 139 -1.70 -0.68 -6.04
C SER A 139 -0.76 -1.88 -6.15
N HIS A 140 -0.88 -2.67 -7.20
CA HIS A 140 0.03 -3.80 -7.46
C HIS A 140 1.36 -3.38 -8.09
N GLY A 141 1.45 -2.16 -8.63
CA GLY A 141 2.61 -1.69 -9.37
C GLY A 141 3.86 -1.49 -8.51
N SER A 142 4.96 -1.20 -9.20
CA SER A 142 6.20 -0.74 -8.57
C SER A 142 5.94 0.54 -7.77
N ASN A 143 6.71 0.78 -6.72
CA ASN A 143 6.74 2.03 -5.99
C ASN A 143 8.19 2.39 -5.65
N VAL A 144 8.42 3.57 -5.09
CA VAL A 144 9.76 4.06 -4.77
C VAL A 144 10.56 3.13 -3.85
N ASN A 145 9.89 2.28 -3.07
CA ASN A 145 10.51 1.39 -2.09
C ASN A 145 10.68 -0.05 -2.59
N ALA A 146 9.86 -0.47 -3.57
CA ALA A 146 9.84 -1.86 -4.02
C ALA A 146 9.42 -1.99 -5.49
N PRO A 147 10.05 -2.90 -6.24
CA PRO A 147 9.55 -3.31 -7.55
C PRO A 147 8.23 -4.06 -7.41
N MET A 148 7.46 -4.13 -8.49
CA MET A 148 6.27 -4.97 -8.55
C MET A 148 6.63 -6.45 -8.32
N ASP A 149 5.82 -7.15 -7.52
CA ASP A 149 5.91 -8.60 -7.38
C ASP A 149 5.42 -9.28 -8.66
N PRO A 150 6.26 -10.04 -9.37
CA PRO A 150 5.86 -10.72 -10.61
C PRO A 150 4.68 -11.67 -10.44
N SER A 151 4.49 -12.25 -9.25
CA SER A 151 3.37 -13.16 -8.98
C SER A 151 2.01 -12.48 -9.02
N THR A 152 1.96 -11.14 -8.91
CA THR A 152 0.72 -10.37 -8.95
C THR A 152 0.30 -9.95 -10.35
N ASN A 153 1.08 -10.27 -11.39
CA ASN A 153 0.83 -9.76 -12.74
C ASN A 153 -0.52 -10.16 -13.30
N GLU A 154 -0.94 -11.40 -13.10
CA GLU A 154 -2.25 -11.89 -13.58
C GLU A 154 -3.41 -11.11 -12.93
N ALA A 155 -3.36 -10.93 -11.60
CA ALA A 155 -4.38 -10.17 -10.88
C ALA A 155 -4.40 -8.69 -11.30
N THR A 156 -3.21 -8.10 -11.47
CA THR A 156 -3.04 -6.72 -11.93
C THR A 156 -3.61 -6.51 -13.33
N TRP A 157 -3.26 -7.40 -14.26
CA TRP A 157 -3.76 -7.36 -15.63
C TRP A 157 -5.27 -7.52 -15.68
N ALA A 158 -5.83 -8.47 -14.91
CA ALA A 158 -7.27 -8.67 -14.82
C ALA A 158 -8.01 -7.43 -14.27
N ALA A 159 -7.47 -6.78 -13.24
CA ALA A 159 -8.03 -5.55 -12.71
C ALA A 159 -7.96 -4.41 -13.72
N LEU A 160 -6.82 -4.24 -14.40
CA LEU A 160 -6.68 -3.23 -15.45
C LEU A 160 -7.69 -3.44 -16.59
N GLN A 161 -7.86 -4.68 -17.07
CA GLN A 161 -8.83 -4.97 -18.13
C GLN A 161 -10.28 -4.63 -17.72
N LYS A 162 -10.64 -4.82 -16.45
CA LYS A 162 -11.94 -4.39 -15.93
C LYS A 162 -12.08 -2.87 -15.93
N ALA A 163 -11.03 -2.13 -15.51
CA ALA A 163 -11.01 -0.66 -15.58
C ALA A 163 -11.20 -0.17 -17.03
N VAL A 164 -10.50 -0.78 -17.98
CA VAL A 164 -10.59 -0.47 -19.40
C VAL A 164 -11.98 -0.77 -19.97
N ALA A 165 -12.56 -1.92 -19.62
CA ALA A 165 -13.90 -2.29 -20.06
C ALA A 165 -15.01 -1.35 -19.54
N ALA A 166 -14.81 -0.77 -18.34
CA ALA A 166 -15.74 0.19 -17.75
C ALA A 166 -15.42 1.65 -18.14
N LYS A 167 -14.36 1.91 -18.89
CA LYS A 167 -13.81 3.25 -19.19
C LYS A 167 -14.83 4.21 -19.80
N ASP A 168 -15.72 3.73 -20.65
CA ASP A 168 -16.72 4.57 -21.32
C ASP A 168 -17.74 5.19 -20.35
N LYS A 169 -17.91 4.60 -19.16
CA LYS A 169 -18.76 5.12 -18.09
C LYS A 169 -18.03 6.16 -17.22
N ALA A 170 -16.71 6.26 -17.33
CA ALA A 170 -15.87 7.15 -16.55
C ALA A 170 -15.86 8.59 -17.12
N SER A 171 -15.56 9.56 -16.25
CA SER A 171 -15.34 10.95 -16.64
C SER A 171 -14.10 11.09 -17.54
N PRO A 172 -13.95 12.21 -18.29
CA PRO A 172 -12.74 12.45 -19.08
C PRO A 172 -11.44 12.39 -18.27
N ARG A 173 -11.46 12.91 -17.04
CA ARG A 173 -10.35 12.84 -16.07
C ARG A 173 -9.97 11.41 -15.74
N GLU A 174 -10.94 10.60 -15.43
CA GLU A 174 -10.73 9.19 -15.06
C GLU A 174 -10.28 8.36 -16.27
N ARG A 175 -10.82 8.63 -17.46
CA ARG A 175 -10.35 7.99 -18.69
C ARG A 175 -8.88 8.23 -18.94
N ALA A 176 -8.42 9.47 -18.75
CA ALA A 176 -7.01 9.83 -18.92
C ALA A 176 -6.11 9.05 -17.94
N LEU A 177 -6.53 8.89 -16.69
CA LEU A 177 -5.82 8.10 -15.67
C LEU A 177 -5.78 6.60 -16.03
N ILE A 178 -6.91 6.05 -16.53
CA ILE A 178 -6.98 4.65 -16.96
C ILE A 178 -6.07 4.41 -18.17
N GLU A 179 -6.09 5.30 -19.15
CA GLU A 179 -5.25 5.21 -20.34
C GLU A 179 -3.76 5.34 -20.00
N ALA A 180 -3.40 6.23 -19.07
CA ALA A 180 -2.04 6.28 -18.56
C ALA A 180 -1.62 4.98 -17.91
N LEU A 181 -2.48 4.38 -17.05
CA LEU A 181 -2.17 3.13 -16.35
C LEU A 181 -1.98 1.94 -17.31
N GLN A 182 -2.65 1.93 -18.47
CA GLN A 182 -2.45 0.88 -19.47
C GLN A 182 -1.00 0.81 -19.97
N THR A 183 -0.26 1.90 -19.94
CA THR A 183 1.15 1.90 -20.36
C THR A 183 2.09 1.23 -19.36
N ARG A 184 1.63 0.99 -18.13
CA ARG A 184 2.42 0.42 -17.03
C ARG A 184 2.49 -1.09 -17.05
N TYR A 185 1.53 -1.74 -17.69
CA TYR A 185 1.36 -3.19 -17.61
C TYR A 185 1.27 -3.85 -18.97
N ALA A 186 1.63 -5.11 -19.00
CA ALA A 186 1.47 -6.00 -20.14
C ALA A 186 0.95 -7.35 -19.64
N GLU A 187 0.19 -8.06 -20.45
CA GLU A 187 -0.28 -9.41 -20.14
C GLU A 187 0.90 -10.34 -19.85
N THR A 188 1.94 -10.25 -20.67
CA THR A 188 3.22 -10.93 -20.45
C THR A 188 4.31 -9.85 -20.30
N PRO A 189 4.62 -9.45 -19.05
CA PRO A 189 5.57 -8.38 -18.82
C PRO A 189 7.01 -8.84 -19.10
N PRO A 190 7.88 -7.93 -19.56
CA PRO A 190 9.30 -8.21 -19.67
C PRO A 190 9.93 -8.41 -18.27
N ALA A 191 11.03 -9.16 -18.21
CA ALA A 191 11.78 -9.34 -16.97
C ALA A 191 12.29 -8.00 -16.39
N ASP A 192 12.72 -7.08 -17.25
CA ASP A 192 13.02 -5.70 -16.89
C ASP A 192 11.81 -4.82 -17.20
N ARG A 193 11.14 -4.34 -16.15
CA ARG A 193 9.96 -3.49 -16.23
C ARG A 193 10.27 -2.00 -16.38
N SER A 194 11.52 -1.60 -16.35
CA SER A 194 11.92 -0.18 -16.35
C SER A 194 11.33 0.60 -17.52
N GLY A 195 11.18 -0.04 -18.69
CA GLY A 195 10.52 0.54 -19.84
C GLY A 195 9.03 0.84 -19.62
N LEU A 196 8.32 -0.04 -18.93
CA LEU A 196 6.90 0.15 -18.59
C LEU A 196 6.72 1.24 -17.53
N ASP A 197 7.57 1.28 -16.51
CA ASP A 197 7.51 2.31 -15.47
C ASP A 197 7.81 3.71 -16.05
N LYS A 198 8.77 3.80 -16.97
CA LYS A 198 9.05 5.04 -17.72
C LYS A 198 7.91 5.46 -18.65
N ALA A 199 7.29 4.52 -19.34
CA ALA A 199 6.14 4.80 -20.21
C ALA A 199 4.95 5.33 -19.38
N PHE A 200 4.70 4.72 -18.22
CA PHE A 200 3.67 5.20 -17.31
C PHE A 200 3.97 6.59 -16.77
N SER A 201 5.21 6.86 -16.35
CA SER A 201 5.62 8.19 -15.91
C SER A 201 5.40 9.25 -17.01
N ALA A 202 5.82 8.96 -18.23
CA ALA A 202 5.61 9.87 -19.36
C ALA A 202 4.11 10.12 -19.64
N ALA A 203 3.28 9.08 -19.57
CA ALA A 203 1.84 9.20 -19.73
C ALA A 203 1.22 10.04 -18.60
N MET A 204 1.59 9.82 -17.35
CA MET A 204 1.10 10.57 -16.20
C MET A 204 1.53 12.05 -16.23
N MET A 205 2.75 12.35 -16.68
CA MET A 205 3.20 13.74 -16.88
C MET A 205 2.35 14.45 -17.93
N LYS A 206 1.94 13.75 -18.99
CA LYS A 206 1.02 14.31 -19.99
C LYS A 206 -0.36 14.57 -19.37
N VAL A 207 -0.90 13.64 -18.61
CA VAL A 207 -2.18 13.84 -17.90
C VAL A 207 -2.10 15.05 -16.95
N ALA A 208 -0.99 15.21 -16.21
CA ALA A 208 -0.80 16.37 -15.35
C ALA A 208 -0.74 17.69 -16.12
N ALA A 209 -0.16 17.69 -17.32
CA ALA A 209 -0.15 18.86 -18.19
C ALA A 209 -1.57 19.20 -18.73
N ASP A 210 -2.39 18.19 -19.00
CA ASP A 210 -3.78 18.38 -19.44
C ASP A 210 -4.71 18.83 -18.29
N TYR A 211 -4.33 18.55 -17.03
CA TYR A 211 -5.08 18.91 -15.82
C TYR A 211 -4.22 19.68 -14.79
N PRO A 212 -3.66 20.85 -15.13
CA PRO A 212 -2.63 21.54 -14.33
C PRO A 212 -3.11 22.04 -12.97
N MET A 213 -4.42 22.14 -12.75
CA MET A 213 -5.02 22.58 -11.48
C MET A 213 -5.51 21.40 -10.61
N ASP A 214 -5.30 20.16 -11.05
CA ASP A 214 -5.67 18.96 -10.33
C ASP A 214 -4.48 18.46 -9.48
N ASN A 215 -4.51 18.78 -8.20
CA ASN A 215 -3.43 18.41 -7.29
C ASN A 215 -3.27 16.90 -7.13
N ASP A 216 -4.36 16.13 -7.20
CA ASP A 216 -4.31 14.67 -7.08
C ASP A 216 -3.60 14.05 -8.28
N ILE A 217 -3.91 14.53 -9.48
CA ILE A 217 -3.18 14.13 -10.70
C ILE A 217 -1.70 14.54 -10.60
N GLY A 218 -1.41 15.74 -10.09
CA GLY A 218 -0.05 16.20 -9.87
C GLY A 218 0.74 15.28 -8.93
N VAL A 219 0.14 14.85 -7.84
CA VAL A 219 0.74 13.90 -6.88
C VAL A 219 1.00 12.54 -7.53
N LEU A 220 0.02 11.98 -8.28
CA LEU A 220 0.17 10.71 -8.98
C LEU A 220 1.24 10.77 -10.08
N ALA A 221 1.36 11.91 -10.78
CA ALA A 221 2.41 12.11 -11.78
C ALA A 221 3.79 12.20 -11.14
N ALA A 222 3.93 12.93 -10.03
CA ALA A 222 5.18 13.02 -9.28
C ALA A 222 5.61 11.65 -8.74
N GLU A 223 4.69 10.88 -8.17
CA GLU A 223 4.96 9.52 -7.70
C GLU A 223 5.43 8.61 -8.85
N SER A 224 4.79 8.69 -10.01
CA SER A 224 5.18 7.89 -11.18
C SER A 224 6.59 8.24 -11.68
N ALA A 225 6.96 9.52 -11.64
CA ALA A 225 8.30 9.98 -11.99
C ALA A 225 9.34 9.47 -10.99
N MET A 226 9.07 9.57 -9.70
CA MET A 226 9.94 9.05 -8.64
C MET A 226 10.10 7.53 -8.74
N THR A 227 9.05 6.80 -9.06
CA THR A 227 9.09 5.34 -9.23
C THR A 227 9.93 4.93 -10.43
N SER A 228 10.00 5.73 -11.49
CA SER A 228 10.82 5.44 -12.67
C SER A 228 12.32 5.54 -12.41
N SER A 229 12.74 6.26 -11.35
CA SER A 229 14.13 6.43 -10.90
C SER A 229 14.22 6.36 -9.36
N PRO A 230 13.90 5.20 -8.75
CA PRO A 230 13.76 5.09 -7.31
C PRO A 230 15.06 5.45 -6.59
N TRP A 231 14.99 6.42 -5.66
CA TRP A 231 16.11 6.90 -4.85
C TRP A 231 17.27 7.55 -5.61
N ASP A 232 17.08 7.86 -6.90
CA ASP A 232 18.05 8.55 -7.75
C ASP A 232 17.42 9.82 -8.32
N TYR A 233 17.17 10.79 -7.43
CA TYR A 233 16.42 12.02 -7.75
C TYR A 233 17.32 13.26 -7.91
N TRP A 234 18.61 13.10 -7.69
CA TRP A 234 19.56 14.22 -7.65
C TRP A 234 20.69 14.02 -8.65
N GLU A 235 21.00 15.08 -9.39
CA GLU A 235 22.20 15.08 -10.23
C GLU A 235 23.47 15.06 -9.37
N PRO A 236 24.60 14.57 -9.89
CA PRO A 236 25.89 14.70 -9.23
C PRO A 236 26.17 16.17 -8.90
N GLY A 237 26.23 16.51 -7.62
CA GLY A 237 26.38 17.88 -7.14
C GLY A 237 25.16 18.45 -6.41
N GLY A 238 24.06 17.71 -6.36
CA GLY A 238 22.90 18.02 -5.51
C GLY A 238 21.94 19.07 -6.09
N LEU A 239 21.90 19.23 -7.41
CA LEU A 239 20.95 20.09 -8.14
C LEU A 239 19.86 19.25 -8.79
#